data_4ea32bb41b0a8ca7b2f56bb8f4bc9f33
#
_entry.id   4ea32bb41b0a8ca7b2f56bb8f4bc9f33
#
_cell.length_a   1.000
_cell.length_b   1.000
_cell.length_c   1.000
_cell.angle_alpha   90.00
_cell.angle_beta   90.00
_cell.angle_gamma   90.00
#
_symmetry.space_group_name_H-M   'P 1'
#
loop_
_entity.id
_entity.type
_entity.pdbx_description
1 polymer ?
#
loop_
_entity_poly.entity_id
_entity_poly.type
_entity_poly.pdbx_seq_one_letter_code
_entity_poly.pdbx_strand_id
1 'polypeptide(L)'
;LGSTLAEIWSREAWGKWSYVDDDLLKPHNVVRHIGKDCHIGKSKVDVVKELVDLNYHSGEKSIAIHAKINDSENPQVKEAIDNAELLVDVTTSIETARDLPTLANLTRIVSTFITPSGEDAVLLFEDKYQKIRVDALETQYYRAILNNDWGVKHLKKHLGAFKTGGGCRDISMVISDELIKL
;
A
#
# COMPACT_ATOMS: atom_id res chain seq x y z
N LEU A 1 5.23 4.00 -2.64
CA LEU A 1 4.55 4.44 -1.43
C LEU A 1 4.79 3.47 -0.27
N GLY A 2 4.38 2.19 -0.38
CA GLY A 2 4.44 1.25 0.74
C GLY A 2 5.82 1.11 1.38
N SER A 3 6.87 0.93 0.60
CA SER A 3 8.24 0.82 1.13
C SER A 3 8.73 2.11 1.81
N THR A 4 8.33 3.28 1.31
CA THR A 4 8.67 4.58 1.91
C THR A 4 7.96 4.76 3.25
N LEU A 5 6.66 4.42 3.32
CA LEU A 5 5.92 4.44 4.58
C LEU A 5 6.53 3.47 5.60
N ALA A 6 6.91 2.26 5.17
CA ALA A 6 7.58 1.29 6.02
C ALA A 6 8.90 1.84 6.61
N GLU A 7 9.70 2.53 5.78
CA GLU A 7 10.94 3.18 6.24
C GLU A 7 10.66 4.28 7.27
N ILE A 8 9.70 5.17 7.00
CA ILE A 8 9.34 6.28 7.91
C ILE A 8 8.88 5.72 9.26
N TRP A 9 7.92 4.79 9.25
CA TRP A 9 7.37 4.23 10.48
C TRP A 9 8.37 3.39 11.27
N SER A 10 9.30 2.72 10.61
CA SER A 10 10.39 2.01 11.30
C SER A 10 11.33 2.96 12.03
N ARG A 11 11.62 4.13 11.46
CA ARG A 11 12.44 5.18 12.11
C ARG A 11 11.76 5.79 13.33
N GLU A 12 10.44 5.93 13.28
CA GLU A 12 9.61 6.37 14.41
C GLU A 12 9.39 5.27 15.46
N ALA A 13 9.90 4.07 15.24
CA ALA A 13 9.68 2.88 16.08
C ALA A 13 8.18 2.60 16.31
N TRP A 14 7.33 2.96 15.36
CA TRP A 14 5.89 2.82 15.44
C TRP A 14 5.45 1.42 15.01
N GLY A 15 4.89 0.67 15.95
CA GLY A 15 4.26 -0.61 15.72
C GLY A 15 5.23 -1.78 15.44
N LYS A 16 4.63 -2.97 15.30
CA LYS A 16 5.26 -4.18 14.74
C LYS A 16 4.58 -4.46 13.42
N TRP A 17 5.35 -4.72 12.38
CA TRP A 17 4.83 -4.78 11.03
C TRP A 17 4.96 -6.16 10.41
N SER A 18 3.89 -6.59 9.74
CA SER A 18 3.92 -7.69 8.77
C SER A 18 3.76 -7.09 7.38
N TYR A 19 4.74 -7.30 6.51
CA TYR A 19 4.74 -6.84 5.12
C TYR A 19 4.30 -7.98 4.21
N VAL A 20 3.25 -7.76 3.42
CA VAL A 20 2.68 -8.77 2.51
C VAL A 20 2.73 -8.24 1.08
N ASP A 21 3.46 -8.90 0.20
CA ASP A 21 3.57 -8.57 -1.24
C ASP A 21 4.10 -9.79 -1.99
N ASP A 22 3.53 -10.13 -3.14
CA ASP A 22 3.94 -11.26 -3.98
C ASP A 22 4.96 -10.86 -5.07
N ASP A 23 5.31 -9.59 -5.16
CA ASP A 23 6.17 -9.06 -6.21
C ASP A 23 7.67 -9.19 -5.89
N LEU A 24 8.45 -9.29 -6.97
CA LEU A 24 9.92 -9.12 -6.92
C LEU A 24 10.29 -7.67 -7.24
N LEU A 25 11.41 -7.22 -6.67
CA LEU A 25 11.97 -5.91 -7.00
C LEU A 25 12.56 -5.93 -8.42
N LYS A 26 12.03 -5.06 -9.28
CA LYS A 26 12.46 -4.91 -10.68
C LYS A 26 13.27 -3.63 -10.88
N PRO A 27 14.09 -3.51 -11.93
CA PRO A 27 14.92 -2.32 -12.16
C PRO A 27 14.15 -1.00 -12.14
N HIS A 28 12.96 -0.96 -12.75
CA HIS A 28 12.12 0.25 -12.78
C HIS A 28 11.46 0.59 -11.43
N ASN A 29 11.51 -0.31 -10.44
CA ASN A 29 10.99 -0.02 -9.11
C ASN A 29 11.98 0.79 -8.25
N VAL A 30 13.30 0.68 -8.50
CA VAL A 30 14.36 1.26 -7.66
C VAL A 30 14.21 2.77 -7.48
N VAL A 31 13.72 3.48 -8.49
CA VAL A 31 13.48 4.94 -8.42
C VAL A 31 12.42 5.38 -7.42
N ARG A 32 11.59 4.45 -6.92
CA ARG A 32 10.46 4.71 -6.01
C ARG A 32 10.33 3.67 -4.90
N HIS A 33 11.38 2.92 -4.66
CA HIS A 33 11.44 1.88 -3.63
C HIS A 33 12.69 2.10 -2.79
N ILE A 34 12.62 1.80 -1.48
CA ILE A 34 13.79 1.93 -0.59
C ILE A 34 14.92 0.94 -0.94
N GLY A 35 14.59 -0.14 -1.68
CA GLY A 35 15.58 -1.08 -2.21
C GLY A 35 16.49 -0.42 -3.25
N LYS A 36 17.69 -0.96 -3.37
CA LYS A 36 18.76 -0.49 -4.26
C LYS A 36 19.00 -1.49 -5.39
N ASP A 37 19.87 -1.15 -6.36
CA ASP A 37 20.21 -2.02 -7.49
C ASP A 37 20.66 -3.43 -7.07
N CYS A 38 21.39 -3.55 -5.96
CA CYS A 38 21.82 -4.85 -5.44
C CYS A 38 20.68 -5.75 -4.94
N HIS A 39 19.47 -5.20 -4.80
CA HIS A 39 18.28 -5.95 -4.38
C HIS A 39 17.40 -6.39 -5.56
N ILE A 40 17.73 -6.00 -6.79
CA ILE A 40 16.94 -6.38 -7.98
C ILE A 40 16.85 -7.92 -8.06
N GLY A 41 15.63 -8.43 -8.25
CA GLY A 41 15.33 -9.86 -8.30
C GLY A 41 14.98 -10.49 -6.96
N LYS A 42 15.23 -9.82 -5.82
CA LYS A 42 14.75 -10.27 -4.51
C LYS A 42 13.25 -9.97 -4.33
N SER A 43 12.59 -10.70 -3.42
CA SER A 43 11.23 -10.37 -2.98
C SER A 43 11.19 -8.96 -2.39
N LYS A 44 10.16 -8.17 -2.73
CA LYS A 44 10.00 -6.81 -2.21
C LYS A 44 9.86 -6.80 -0.69
N VAL A 45 9.10 -7.74 -0.11
CA VAL A 45 8.91 -7.80 1.34
C VAL A 45 10.19 -8.15 2.08
N ASP A 46 11.03 -9.02 1.51
CA ASP A 46 12.32 -9.35 2.11
C ASP A 46 13.27 -8.15 2.10
N VAL A 47 13.26 -7.38 1.00
CA VAL A 47 14.05 -6.14 0.89
C VAL A 47 13.57 -5.08 1.88
N VAL A 48 12.26 -4.91 2.00
CA VAL A 48 11.68 -3.97 2.99
C VAL A 48 12.07 -4.41 4.40
N LYS A 49 11.86 -5.67 4.76
CA LYS A 49 12.25 -6.21 6.07
C LYS A 49 13.74 -6.00 6.35
N GLU A 50 14.62 -6.38 5.41
CA GLU A 50 16.08 -6.22 5.54
C GLU A 50 16.45 -4.78 5.89
N LEU A 51 15.85 -3.79 5.20
CA LEU A 51 16.21 -2.40 5.36
C LEU A 51 15.56 -1.73 6.58
N VAL A 52 14.30 -2.04 6.89
CA VAL A 52 13.62 -1.44 8.04
C VAL A 52 14.12 -2.02 9.38
N ASP A 53 14.47 -3.30 9.41
CA ASP A 53 14.99 -3.94 10.63
C ASP A 53 16.35 -3.36 11.08
N LEU A 54 17.09 -2.72 10.16
CA LEU A 54 18.31 -1.97 10.50
C LEU A 54 18.04 -0.75 11.42
N ASN A 55 16.81 -0.23 11.45
CA ASN A 55 16.45 0.88 12.32
C ASN A 55 16.20 0.45 13.77
N TYR A 56 16.19 -0.85 14.05
CA TYR A 56 15.92 -1.39 15.38
C TYR A 56 17.16 -1.95 16.05
N HIS A 57 17.39 -1.63 17.31
CA HIS A 57 18.59 -2.03 18.05
C HIS A 57 18.62 -3.50 18.48
N SER A 58 17.49 -4.18 18.53
CA SER A 58 17.39 -5.56 19.03
C SER A 58 16.27 -6.35 18.37
N GLY A 59 16.63 -7.52 17.87
CA GLY A 59 15.71 -8.56 17.42
C GLY A 59 14.96 -8.27 16.12
N GLU A 60 14.40 -9.30 15.54
CA GLU A 60 13.48 -9.18 14.42
C GLU A 60 12.19 -8.50 14.88
N LYS A 61 11.82 -7.41 14.23
CA LYS A 61 10.61 -6.67 14.58
C LYS A 61 9.57 -6.70 13.48
N SER A 62 9.93 -7.02 12.26
CA SER A 62 9.02 -7.15 11.14
C SER A 62 8.94 -8.58 10.61
N ILE A 63 7.84 -8.89 9.96
CA ILE A 63 7.60 -10.18 9.29
C ILE A 63 7.45 -9.90 7.80
N ALA A 64 8.12 -10.71 6.96
CA ALA A 64 7.96 -10.67 5.51
C ALA A 64 7.16 -11.88 5.06
N ILE A 65 6.09 -11.65 4.30
CA ILE A 65 5.20 -12.69 3.77
C ILE A 65 5.12 -12.51 2.25
N HIS A 66 5.77 -13.40 1.51
CA HIS A 66 5.77 -13.39 0.05
C HIS A 66 4.48 -14.06 -0.47
N ALA A 67 3.40 -13.32 -0.46
CA ALA A 67 2.07 -13.77 -0.90
C ALA A 67 1.20 -12.58 -1.29
N LYS A 68 0.08 -12.86 -1.95
CA LYS A 68 -0.99 -11.85 -2.13
C LYS A 68 -1.76 -11.69 -0.82
N ILE A 69 -2.15 -10.47 -0.51
CA ILE A 69 -2.91 -10.21 0.73
C ILE A 69 -4.32 -10.83 0.68
N ASN A 70 -4.88 -11.05 -0.50
CA ASN A 70 -6.17 -11.71 -0.68
C ASN A 70 -6.08 -13.23 -0.86
N ASP A 71 -4.91 -13.84 -0.62
CA ASP A 71 -4.75 -15.29 -0.57
C ASP A 71 -5.26 -15.83 0.77
N SER A 72 -6.58 -16.08 0.84
CA SER A 72 -7.26 -16.58 2.04
C SER A 72 -6.84 -17.99 2.48
N GLU A 73 -6.19 -18.74 1.61
CA GLU A 73 -5.71 -20.09 1.92
C GLU A 73 -4.29 -20.07 2.53
N ASN A 74 -3.59 -18.98 2.43
CA ASN A 74 -2.25 -18.84 3.00
C ASN A 74 -2.33 -18.61 4.52
N PRO A 75 -1.82 -19.55 5.35
CA PRO A 75 -1.94 -19.46 6.79
C PRO A 75 -1.19 -18.27 7.40
N GLN A 76 -0.05 -17.86 6.78
CA GLN A 76 0.72 -16.72 7.24
C GLN A 76 -0.01 -15.39 6.98
N VAL A 77 -0.69 -15.27 5.82
CA VAL A 77 -1.52 -14.10 5.49
C VAL A 77 -2.68 -14.01 6.47
N LYS A 78 -3.37 -15.13 6.71
CA LYS A 78 -4.48 -15.19 7.66
C LYS A 78 -4.04 -14.80 9.07
N GLU A 79 -2.94 -15.38 9.55
CA GLU A 79 -2.39 -15.05 10.88
C GLU A 79 -2.02 -13.57 10.98
N ALA A 80 -1.41 -13.00 9.93
CA ALA A 80 -1.04 -11.59 9.91
C ALA A 80 -2.27 -10.69 9.97
N ILE A 81 -3.35 -11.02 9.24
CA ILE A 81 -4.62 -10.26 9.27
C ILE A 81 -5.29 -10.38 10.64
N ASP A 82 -5.40 -11.59 11.18
CA ASP A 82 -6.10 -11.87 12.45
C ASP A 82 -5.42 -11.18 13.65
N ASN A 83 -4.10 -11.04 13.61
CA ASN A 83 -3.32 -10.40 14.66
C ASN A 83 -3.12 -8.88 14.48
N ALA A 84 -3.54 -8.31 13.34
CA ALA A 84 -3.34 -6.91 13.06
C ALA A 84 -4.35 -6.02 13.80
N GLU A 85 -3.88 -4.96 14.44
CA GLU A 85 -4.73 -3.87 14.98
C GLU A 85 -5.16 -2.88 13.87
N LEU A 86 -4.33 -2.76 12.84
CA LEU A 86 -4.55 -1.90 11.68
C LEU A 86 -3.96 -2.57 10.44
N LEU A 87 -4.74 -2.64 9.38
CA LEU A 87 -4.31 -3.09 8.06
C LEU A 87 -4.15 -1.87 7.15
N VAL A 88 -2.97 -1.72 6.57
CA VAL A 88 -2.67 -0.60 5.65
C VAL A 88 -2.52 -1.15 4.23
N ASP A 89 -3.52 -0.88 3.41
CA ASP A 89 -3.52 -1.22 1.99
C ASP A 89 -2.84 -0.11 1.17
N VAL A 90 -1.73 -0.47 0.54
CA VAL A 90 -0.98 0.38 -0.40
C VAL A 90 -0.80 -0.32 -1.75
N THR A 91 -1.62 -1.31 -2.03
CA THR A 91 -1.51 -2.15 -3.25
C THR A 91 -1.93 -1.41 -4.51
N THR A 92 -2.73 -0.34 -4.39
CA THR A 92 -3.38 0.34 -5.52
C THR A 92 -4.25 -0.58 -6.38
N SER A 93 -4.68 -1.71 -5.82
CA SER A 93 -5.55 -2.69 -6.48
C SER A 93 -7.00 -2.46 -6.06
N ILE A 94 -7.87 -2.27 -7.05
CA ILE A 94 -9.33 -2.18 -6.81
C ILE A 94 -9.86 -3.49 -6.19
N GLU A 95 -9.35 -4.62 -6.63
CA GLU A 95 -9.76 -5.94 -6.12
C GLU A 95 -9.44 -6.05 -4.63
N THR A 96 -8.21 -5.70 -4.24
CA THR A 96 -7.78 -5.75 -2.84
C THR A 96 -8.66 -4.91 -1.94
N ALA A 97 -8.94 -3.65 -2.30
CA ALA A 97 -9.80 -2.77 -1.51
C ALA A 97 -11.23 -3.33 -1.30
N ARG A 98 -11.72 -4.15 -2.23
CA ARG A 98 -13.04 -4.80 -2.14
C ARG A 98 -13.02 -6.13 -1.38
N ASP A 99 -11.92 -6.87 -1.47
CA ASP A 99 -11.77 -8.17 -0.80
C ASP A 99 -11.46 -8.00 0.69
N LEU A 100 -10.64 -7.01 1.05
CA LEU A 100 -10.16 -6.80 2.40
C LEU A 100 -11.27 -6.66 3.47
N PRO A 101 -12.39 -5.95 3.24
CA PRO A 101 -13.48 -5.88 4.21
C PRO A 101 -14.06 -7.24 4.60
N THR A 102 -14.01 -8.20 3.68
CA THR A 102 -14.48 -9.57 3.91
C THR A 102 -13.44 -10.41 4.63
N LEU A 103 -12.16 -10.26 4.24
CA LEU A 103 -11.04 -11.01 4.82
C LEU A 103 -10.66 -10.52 6.21
N ALA A 104 -10.67 -9.21 6.41
CA ALA A 104 -10.29 -8.53 7.65
C ALA A 104 -11.52 -8.05 8.43
N ASN A 105 -12.41 -8.95 8.76
CA ASN A 105 -13.74 -8.63 9.31
C ASN A 105 -13.71 -7.76 10.59
N LEU A 106 -12.71 -7.95 11.45
CA LEU A 106 -12.60 -7.23 12.72
C LEU A 106 -11.48 -6.18 12.74
N THR A 107 -10.62 -6.16 11.74
CA THR A 107 -9.47 -5.25 11.68
C THR A 107 -9.83 -3.99 10.90
N ARG A 108 -9.45 -2.83 11.43
CA ARG A 108 -9.59 -1.55 10.74
C ARG A 108 -8.68 -1.51 9.53
N ILE A 109 -9.19 -0.95 8.45
CA ILE A 109 -8.47 -0.84 7.19
C ILE A 109 -8.22 0.64 6.86
N VAL A 110 -7.03 0.91 6.38
CA VAL A 110 -6.62 2.16 5.73
C VAL A 110 -6.18 1.81 4.33
N SER A 111 -6.79 2.40 3.31
CA SER A 111 -6.29 2.32 1.94
C SER A 111 -5.74 3.67 1.52
N THR A 112 -4.52 3.69 0.98
CA THR A 112 -3.88 4.92 0.54
C THR A 112 -3.12 4.73 -0.76
N PHE A 113 -3.20 5.74 -1.62
CA PHE A 113 -2.55 5.73 -2.92
C PHE A 113 -2.28 7.16 -3.41
N ILE A 114 -1.37 7.26 -4.37
CA ILE A 114 -1.06 8.51 -5.06
C ILE A 114 -1.76 8.48 -6.41
N THR A 115 -2.37 9.60 -6.79
CA THR A 115 -3.05 9.73 -8.09
C THR A 115 -2.06 9.56 -9.24
N PRO A 116 -2.55 9.20 -10.44
CA PRO A 116 -1.70 9.08 -11.62
C PRO A 116 -0.95 10.34 -12.02
N SER A 117 -1.45 11.51 -11.64
CA SER A 117 -0.73 12.78 -11.84
C SER A 117 0.48 12.92 -10.91
N GLY A 118 0.48 12.25 -9.76
CA GLY A 118 1.44 12.44 -8.68
C GLY A 118 1.20 13.73 -7.87
N GLU A 119 0.09 14.43 -8.13
CA GLU A 119 -0.21 15.73 -7.53
C GLU A 119 -1.06 15.60 -6.25
N ASP A 120 -1.77 14.47 -6.08
CA ASP A 120 -2.65 14.24 -4.95
C ASP A 120 -2.37 12.88 -4.30
N ALA A 121 -2.52 12.80 -2.99
CA ALA A 121 -2.60 11.57 -2.23
C ALA A 121 -4.03 11.35 -1.72
N VAL A 122 -4.48 10.12 -1.74
CA VAL A 122 -5.79 9.71 -1.25
C VAL A 122 -5.63 8.82 -0.03
N LEU A 123 -6.38 9.10 1.02
CA LEU A 123 -6.44 8.32 2.24
C LEU A 123 -7.90 7.96 2.54
N LEU A 124 -8.21 6.68 2.49
CA LEU A 124 -9.50 6.13 2.88
C LEU A 124 -9.31 5.41 4.21
N PHE A 125 -9.87 5.96 5.28
CA PHE A 125 -9.63 5.46 6.62
C PHE A 125 -10.94 5.11 7.32
N GLU A 126 -11.11 3.85 7.70
CA GLU A 126 -12.26 3.37 8.45
C GLU A 126 -12.31 3.99 9.85
N ASP A 127 -13.51 4.35 10.30
CA ASP A 127 -13.72 4.83 11.67
C ASP A 127 -13.46 3.72 12.71
N LYS A 128 -13.36 4.13 13.98
CA LYS A 128 -13.10 3.19 15.09
C LYS A 128 -14.11 2.05 15.19
N TYR A 129 -15.34 2.29 14.77
CA TYR A 129 -16.43 1.33 14.87
C TYR A 129 -16.71 0.60 13.56
N GLN A 130 -15.91 0.86 12.51
CA GLN A 130 -16.03 0.24 11.19
C GLN A 130 -17.43 0.35 10.59
N LYS A 131 -18.15 1.45 10.87
CA LYS A 131 -19.52 1.67 10.37
C LYS A 131 -19.55 1.81 8.85
N ILE A 132 -18.49 2.34 8.27
CA ILE A 132 -18.31 2.45 6.83
C ILE A 132 -16.98 1.78 6.52
N ARG A 133 -17.05 0.68 5.77
CA ARG A 133 -15.88 -0.11 5.37
C ARG A 133 -15.18 0.54 4.17
N VAL A 134 -13.94 0.13 3.92
CA VAL A 134 -13.08 0.74 2.89
C VAL A 134 -13.65 0.67 1.48
N ASP A 135 -14.38 -0.38 1.13
CA ASP A 135 -15.10 -0.54 -0.15
C ASP A 135 -16.20 0.53 -0.35
N ALA A 136 -16.93 0.82 0.73
CA ALA A 136 -17.94 1.89 0.72
C ALA A 136 -17.28 3.28 0.71
N LEU A 137 -16.14 3.47 1.38
CA LEU A 137 -15.35 4.70 1.31
C LEU A 137 -14.80 4.91 -0.11
N GLU A 138 -14.31 3.85 -0.76
CA GLU A 138 -13.89 3.90 -2.16
C GLU A 138 -15.02 4.36 -3.07
N THR A 139 -16.22 3.81 -2.88
CA THR A 139 -17.40 4.22 -3.63
C THR A 139 -17.76 5.71 -3.41
N GLN A 140 -17.65 6.21 -2.18
CA GLN A 140 -17.86 7.62 -1.88
C GLN A 140 -16.79 8.50 -2.53
N TYR A 141 -15.54 8.07 -2.55
CA TYR A 141 -14.45 8.75 -3.25
C TYR A 141 -14.75 8.90 -4.75
N TYR A 142 -15.13 7.81 -5.44
CA TYR A 142 -15.54 7.92 -6.86
C TYR A 142 -16.74 8.82 -7.08
N ARG A 143 -17.73 8.75 -6.20
CA ARG A 143 -18.87 9.64 -6.26
C ARG A 143 -18.47 11.11 -6.12
N ALA A 144 -17.52 11.41 -5.22
CA ALA A 144 -17.00 12.76 -5.05
C ALA A 144 -16.29 13.27 -6.30
N ILE A 145 -15.45 12.45 -6.93
CA ILE A 145 -14.79 12.77 -8.20
C ILE A 145 -15.80 13.10 -9.31
N LEU A 146 -16.84 12.28 -9.44
CA LEU A 146 -17.83 12.43 -10.51
C LEU A 146 -18.76 13.63 -10.35
N ASN A 147 -18.98 14.10 -9.12
CA ASN A 147 -19.92 15.15 -8.81
C ASN A 147 -19.27 16.51 -8.45
N ASN A 148 -17.96 16.64 -8.60
CA ASN A 148 -17.26 17.89 -8.28
C ASN A 148 -16.32 18.32 -9.42
N ASP A 149 -16.19 19.61 -9.63
CA ASP A 149 -15.37 20.19 -10.69
C ASP A 149 -13.87 19.87 -10.55
N TRP A 150 -13.40 19.65 -9.34
CA TRP A 150 -12.01 19.27 -9.09
C TRP A 150 -11.69 17.86 -9.60
N GLY A 151 -12.68 17.01 -9.78
CA GLY A 151 -12.50 15.62 -10.21
C GLY A 151 -11.80 15.49 -11.56
N VAL A 152 -12.03 16.42 -12.48
CA VAL A 152 -11.34 16.45 -13.79
C VAL A 152 -9.83 16.62 -13.63
N LYS A 153 -9.40 17.50 -12.73
CA LYS A 153 -7.97 17.69 -12.42
C LYS A 153 -7.37 16.48 -11.73
N HIS A 154 -8.11 15.92 -10.78
CA HIS A 154 -7.72 14.76 -10.00
C HIS A 154 -7.49 13.51 -10.87
N LEU A 155 -8.30 13.35 -11.92
CA LEU A 155 -8.16 12.26 -12.89
C LEU A 155 -7.18 12.57 -14.04
N LYS A 156 -6.50 13.70 -14.01
CA LYS A 156 -5.51 14.07 -15.04
C LYS A 156 -4.43 12.98 -15.16
N LYS A 157 -4.05 12.66 -16.40
CA LYS A 157 -3.13 11.58 -16.77
C LYS A 157 -3.67 10.15 -16.58
N HIS A 158 -4.95 9.97 -16.29
CA HIS A 158 -5.60 8.67 -16.43
C HIS A 158 -5.72 8.31 -17.92
N LEU A 159 -4.98 7.32 -18.35
CA LEU A 159 -5.02 6.83 -19.73
C LEU A 159 -6.06 5.70 -19.85
N GLY A 160 -7.34 6.07 -19.94
CA GLY A 160 -8.40 5.18 -20.45
C GLY A 160 -8.86 4.00 -19.59
N ALA A 161 -8.12 3.59 -18.56
CA ALA A 161 -8.57 2.59 -17.59
C ALA A 161 -8.72 3.26 -16.23
N PHE A 162 -9.85 3.06 -15.58
CA PHE A 162 -10.11 3.54 -14.23
C PHE A 162 -9.22 2.77 -13.25
N LYS A 163 -7.95 3.15 -13.14
CA LYS A 163 -7.06 2.70 -12.09
C LYS A 163 -6.85 3.86 -11.13
N THR A 164 -7.15 3.64 -9.88
CA THR A 164 -7.18 4.65 -8.83
C THR A 164 -5.81 5.10 -8.33
N GLY A 165 -4.75 4.47 -8.78
CA GLY A 165 -3.39 4.85 -8.39
C GLY A 165 -2.32 4.35 -9.35
N GLY A 166 -1.14 4.94 -9.26
CA GLY A 166 0.06 4.44 -9.94
C GLY A 166 0.55 3.17 -9.26
N GLY A 167 0.13 2.00 -9.76
CA GLY A 167 0.61 0.73 -9.25
C GLY A 167 2.09 0.50 -9.56
N CYS A 168 2.75 -0.30 -8.73
CA CYS A 168 4.14 -0.72 -8.99
C CYS A 168 4.36 -1.45 -10.31
N ARG A 169 3.28 -1.92 -10.93
CA ARG A 169 3.28 -2.60 -12.24
C ARG A 169 3.19 -1.63 -13.42
N ASP A 170 2.86 -0.37 -13.16
CA ASP A 170 2.74 0.62 -14.22
C ASP A 170 4.12 1.24 -14.53
N ILE A 171 4.65 0.85 -15.70
CA ILE A 171 5.96 1.32 -16.20
C ILE A 171 5.84 2.78 -16.71
N SER A 172 4.63 3.24 -17.04
CA SER A 172 4.39 4.55 -17.67
C SER A 172 4.41 5.72 -16.69
N MET A 173 4.41 5.45 -15.37
CA MET A 173 4.38 6.48 -14.35
C MET A 173 5.63 6.46 -13.49
N VAL A 174 6.46 7.48 -13.65
CA VAL A 174 7.58 7.76 -12.76
C VAL A 174 7.14 8.83 -11.77
N ILE A 175 6.74 8.41 -10.58
CA ILE A 175 6.60 9.31 -9.43
C ILE A 175 7.94 9.30 -8.72
N SER A 176 8.58 10.45 -8.58
CA SER A 176 9.87 10.55 -7.89
C SER A 176 9.71 10.25 -6.39
N ASP A 177 10.77 9.71 -5.78
CA ASP A 177 10.81 9.47 -4.33
C ASP A 177 10.57 10.76 -3.52
N GLU A 178 10.98 11.90 -4.05
CA GLU A 178 10.75 13.22 -3.47
C GLU A 178 9.26 13.57 -3.36
N LEU A 179 8.46 13.29 -4.40
CA LEU A 179 7.01 13.50 -4.37
C LEU A 179 6.28 12.54 -3.43
N ILE A 180 6.85 11.38 -3.16
CA ILE A 180 6.26 10.40 -2.23
C ILE A 180 6.48 10.83 -0.77
N LYS A 181 7.57 11.57 -0.51
CA LYS A 181 7.96 12.01 0.84
C LYS A 181 7.39 13.36 1.26
N LEU A 182 6.82 14.13 0.33
CA LEU A 182 6.12 15.38 0.60
C LEU A 182 4.72 15.13 1.14
#